data_fce892d92d2950e2c9050c12fc755f48
#
_entry.id   fce892d92d2950e2c9050c12fc755f48
#
_cell.length_a   1.000
_cell.length_b   1.000
_cell.length_c   1.000
_cell.angle_alpha   90.00
_cell.angle_beta   90.00
_cell.angle_gamma   90.00
#
_symmetry.space_group_name_H-M   'P 1'
#
loop_
_entity.id
_entity.type
_entity.pdbx_description
1 polymer ?
#
loop_
_entity_poly.entity_id
_entity_poly.type
_entity_poly.pdbx_seq_one_letter_code
_entity_poly.pdbx_strand_id
1 'polypeptide(L)'
;MTPEEVIEFLEDKLGREAEEVIVAEGFDRAFLGASLEPPRAIYSIELCIDALTNQGLSTSEAEDQFWGSVATIAEDHENAPIFIHTLT
;
A
#
# COMPACT_ATOMS: atom_id res chain seq x y z
N MET A 1 -3.28 5.88 10.07
CA MET A 1 -3.75 4.51 10.28
C MET A 1 -2.62 3.65 10.77
N THR A 2 -2.86 2.76 11.70
CA THR A 2 -1.85 1.83 12.20
C THR A 2 -1.89 0.52 11.42
N PRO A 3 -0.82 -0.30 11.46
CA PRO A 3 -0.84 -1.61 10.83
C PRO A 3 -2.02 -2.48 11.29
N GLU A 4 -2.35 -2.41 12.56
CA GLU A 4 -3.46 -3.17 13.14
C GLU A 4 -4.80 -2.74 12.57
N GLU A 5 -4.98 -1.43 12.36
CA GLU A 5 -6.21 -0.90 11.76
C GLU A 5 -6.36 -1.35 10.30
N VAL A 6 -5.26 -1.43 9.56
CA VAL A 6 -5.29 -1.94 8.18
C VAL A 6 -5.75 -3.39 8.17
N ILE A 7 -5.17 -4.21 9.06
CA ILE A 7 -5.53 -5.63 9.16
C ILE A 7 -6.98 -5.80 9.58
N GLU A 8 -7.44 -5.02 10.56
CA GLU A 8 -8.84 -5.07 11.00
C GLU A 8 -9.80 -4.70 9.86
N PHE A 9 -9.45 -3.68 9.08
CA PHE A 9 -10.26 -3.28 7.92
C PHE A 9 -10.35 -4.43 6.93
N LEU A 10 -9.21 -5.06 6.60
CA LEU A 10 -9.17 -6.15 5.65
C LEU A 10 -9.98 -7.35 6.13
N GLU A 11 -9.84 -7.71 7.39
CA GLU A 11 -10.59 -8.82 7.97
C GLU A 11 -12.10 -8.55 7.98
N ASP A 12 -12.50 -7.32 8.30
CA ASP A 12 -13.90 -6.92 8.31
C ASP A 12 -14.52 -6.97 6.92
N LYS A 13 -13.78 -6.51 5.90
CA LYS A 13 -14.31 -6.39 4.54
C LYS A 13 -14.13 -7.64 3.69
N LEU A 14 -13.07 -8.39 3.89
CA LEU A 14 -12.71 -9.53 3.06
C LEU A 14 -12.87 -10.89 3.76
N GLY A 15 -13.05 -10.89 5.07
CA GLY A 15 -13.18 -12.13 5.82
C GLY A 15 -11.93 -13.00 5.71
N ARG A 16 -12.12 -14.26 5.33
CA ARG A 16 -11.00 -15.22 5.23
C ARG A 16 -9.97 -14.84 4.18
N GLU A 17 -10.39 -14.14 3.14
CA GLU A 17 -9.50 -13.73 2.06
C GLU A 17 -8.48 -12.69 2.50
N ALA A 18 -8.71 -12.04 3.64
CA ALA A 18 -7.76 -11.07 4.20
C ALA A 18 -6.39 -11.68 4.46
N GLU A 19 -6.33 -12.96 4.79
CA GLU A 19 -5.05 -13.64 5.05
C GLU A 19 -4.19 -13.76 3.80
N GLU A 20 -4.79 -13.72 2.63
CA GLU A 20 -4.08 -13.84 1.36
C GLU A 20 -3.52 -12.50 0.87
N VAL A 21 -4.03 -11.39 1.42
CA VAL A 21 -3.66 -10.06 0.97
C VAL A 21 -2.26 -9.69 1.44
N ILE A 22 -1.43 -9.24 0.50
CA ILE A 22 -0.09 -8.74 0.82
C ILE A 22 -0.20 -7.26 1.12
N VAL A 23 0.28 -6.84 2.29
CA VAL A 23 0.28 -5.43 2.67
C VAL A 23 1.65 -4.80 2.45
N ALA A 24 1.67 -3.51 2.16
CA ALA A 24 2.93 -2.76 2.03
C ALA A 24 3.31 -2.24 3.41
N GLU A 25 4.22 -2.92 4.08
CA GLU A 25 4.68 -2.52 5.42
C GLU A 25 5.33 -1.14 5.39
N GLY A 26 4.99 -0.34 6.40
CA GLY A 26 5.51 1.01 6.50
C GLY A 26 4.69 2.06 5.77
N PHE A 27 3.67 1.64 5.02
CA PHE A 27 2.83 2.55 4.22
C PHE A 27 1.38 2.58 4.68
N ASP A 28 1.13 2.31 5.94
CA ASP A 28 -0.23 2.27 6.50
C ASP A 28 -0.98 3.59 6.29
N ARG A 29 -0.25 4.71 6.33
CA ARG A 29 -0.82 6.04 6.13
C ARG A 29 -1.33 6.25 4.71
N ALA A 30 -0.84 5.46 3.76
CA ALA A 30 -1.22 5.54 2.36
C ALA A 30 -2.33 4.56 2.00
N PHE A 31 -2.76 3.73 2.93
CA PHE A 31 -3.79 2.73 2.71
C PHE A 31 -5.14 3.39 2.44
N LEU A 32 -5.79 2.99 1.36
CA LEU A 32 -7.07 3.56 0.93
C LEU A 32 -8.24 2.59 1.04
N GLY A 33 -7.99 1.31 0.89
CA GLY A 33 -9.07 0.34 0.86
C GLY A 33 -8.62 -0.97 0.24
N ALA A 34 -9.56 -1.73 -0.28
CA ALA A 34 -9.27 -3.06 -0.83
C ALA A 34 -10.15 -3.36 -2.04
N SER A 35 -9.61 -4.15 -2.97
CA SER A 35 -10.38 -4.71 -4.08
C SER A 35 -10.91 -6.09 -3.68
N LEU A 36 -11.90 -6.59 -4.40
CA LEU A 36 -12.57 -7.84 -4.07
C LEU A 36 -12.05 -9.06 -4.84
N GLU A 37 -11.79 -8.91 -6.13
CA GLU A 37 -11.39 -10.04 -6.98
C GLU A 37 -10.31 -9.63 -7.96
N PRO A 38 -9.06 -10.07 -7.73
CA PRO A 38 -8.60 -10.73 -6.52
C PRO A 38 -8.53 -9.76 -5.34
N PRO A 39 -8.56 -10.26 -4.09
CA PRO A 39 -8.46 -9.37 -2.93
C PRO A 39 -7.07 -8.75 -2.86
N ARG A 40 -7.01 -7.42 -2.87
CA ARG A 40 -5.76 -6.65 -2.83
C ARG A 40 -5.94 -5.40 -1.98
N ALA A 41 -4.90 -5.03 -1.26
CA ALA A 41 -4.86 -3.74 -0.57
C ALA A 41 -4.56 -2.63 -1.58
N ILE A 42 -5.21 -1.49 -1.45
CA ILE A 42 -5.05 -0.36 -2.36
C ILE A 42 -4.38 0.81 -1.61
N TYR A 43 -3.34 1.36 -2.20
CA TYR A 43 -2.54 2.44 -1.62
C TYR A 43 -2.45 3.63 -2.56
N SER A 44 -2.33 4.82 -1.98
CA SER A 44 -2.07 6.05 -2.72
C SER A 44 -0.58 6.20 -3.02
N ILE A 45 -0.22 6.36 -4.29
CA ILE A 45 1.17 6.60 -4.69
C ILE A 45 1.68 7.89 -4.04
N GLU A 46 0.89 8.96 -4.09
CA GLU A 46 1.26 10.25 -3.53
C GLU A 46 1.52 10.19 -2.03
N LEU A 47 0.66 9.47 -1.30
CA LEU A 47 0.85 9.32 0.13
C LEU A 47 2.01 8.40 0.49
N CYS A 48 2.32 7.41 -0.36
CA CYS A 48 3.51 6.58 -0.17
C CYS A 48 4.79 7.42 -0.31
N ILE A 49 4.84 8.26 -1.33
CA ILE A 49 5.99 9.14 -1.54
C ILE A 49 6.11 10.14 -0.38
N ASP A 50 4.98 10.68 0.08
CA ASP A 50 4.95 11.57 1.23
C ASP A 50 5.48 10.89 2.48
N ALA A 51 5.11 9.62 2.71
CA ALA A 51 5.63 8.85 3.84
C ALA A 51 7.14 8.71 3.77
N LEU A 52 7.70 8.52 2.59
CA LEU A 52 9.15 8.41 2.39
C LEU A 52 9.85 9.75 2.62
N THR A 53 9.26 10.86 2.17
CA THR A 53 9.84 12.18 2.44
C THR A 53 9.82 12.50 3.93
N ASN A 54 8.82 12.04 4.66
CA ASN A 54 8.75 12.22 6.10
C ASN A 54 9.83 11.43 6.85
N GLN A 55 10.47 10.47 6.21
CA GLN A 55 11.60 9.73 6.76
C GLN A 55 12.94 10.45 6.51
N GLY A 56 12.92 11.62 5.88
CA GLY A 56 14.11 12.41 5.63
C GLY A 56 14.62 12.38 4.20
N LEU A 57 13.93 11.70 3.29
CA LEU A 57 14.33 11.68 1.88
C LEU A 57 13.85 12.93 1.16
N SER A 58 14.60 13.37 0.14
CA SER A 58 14.11 14.40 -0.75
C SER A 58 12.99 13.82 -1.61
N THR A 59 12.18 14.66 -2.24
CA THR A 59 11.11 14.20 -3.13
C THR A 59 11.65 13.29 -4.23
N SER A 60 12.77 13.68 -4.84
CA SER A 60 13.41 12.89 -5.89
C SER A 60 13.85 11.51 -5.39
N GLU A 61 14.48 11.48 -4.22
CA GLU A 61 14.91 10.22 -3.60
C GLU A 61 13.72 9.34 -3.23
N ALA A 62 12.66 9.95 -2.72
CA ALA A 62 11.45 9.22 -2.36
C ALA A 62 10.78 8.59 -3.59
N GLU A 63 10.71 9.32 -4.69
CA GLU A 63 10.16 8.81 -5.94
C GLU A 63 11.00 7.65 -6.48
N ASP A 64 12.32 7.81 -6.48
CA ASP A 64 13.22 6.75 -6.95
C ASP A 64 13.08 5.49 -6.10
N GLN A 65 12.99 5.65 -4.79
CA GLN A 65 12.83 4.51 -3.90
C GLN A 65 11.47 3.85 -4.07
N PHE A 66 10.42 4.64 -4.21
CA PHE A 66 9.09 4.09 -4.42
C PHE A 66 9.03 3.24 -5.69
N TRP A 67 9.44 3.83 -6.82
CA TRP A 67 9.37 3.14 -8.10
C TRP A 67 10.36 1.99 -8.23
N GLY A 68 11.51 2.09 -7.57
CA GLY A 68 12.54 1.06 -7.65
C GLY A 68 12.35 -0.12 -6.71
N SER A 69 11.65 0.08 -5.59
CA SER A 69 11.51 -0.96 -4.56
C SER A 69 10.06 -1.27 -4.21
N VAL A 70 9.29 -0.24 -3.83
CA VAL A 70 7.93 -0.45 -3.33
C VAL A 70 6.99 -0.91 -4.44
N ALA A 71 7.03 -0.26 -5.58
CA ALA A 71 6.14 -0.59 -6.70
C ALA A 71 6.41 -1.99 -7.27
N THR A 72 7.64 -2.50 -7.13
CA THR A 72 7.99 -3.82 -7.64
C THR A 72 7.35 -4.97 -6.85
N ILE A 73 6.90 -4.71 -5.63
CA ILE A 73 6.17 -5.70 -4.84
C ILE A 73 4.91 -6.15 -5.59
N ALA A 74 4.36 -5.28 -6.42
CA ALA A 74 3.09 -5.51 -7.10
C ALA A 74 3.17 -6.41 -8.34
N GLU A 75 4.37 -6.80 -8.79
CA GLU A 75 4.50 -7.41 -10.11
C GLU A 75 4.21 -8.89 -10.23
N ASP A 76 4.45 -9.68 -9.20
CA ASP A 76 4.46 -11.13 -9.32
C ASP A 76 3.46 -11.92 -8.47
N HIS A 77 2.48 -11.26 -7.88
CA HIS A 77 1.54 -11.97 -7.02
C HIS A 77 0.12 -11.46 -7.22
N GLU A 78 -0.81 -12.40 -7.32
CA GLU A 78 -2.22 -12.06 -7.58
C GLU A 78 -2.86 -11.24 -6.44
N ASN A 79 -2.33 -11.34 -5.23
CA ASN A 79 -2.81 -10.58 -4.07
C ASN A 79 -1.88 -9.42 -3.67
N ALA A 80 -1.00 -9.01 -4.57
CA ALA A 80 -0.07 -7.91 -4.33
C ALA A 80 -0.81 -6.57 -4.23
N PRO A 81 -0.24 -5.59 -3.53
CA PRO A 81 -0.87 -4.28 -3.41
C PRO A 81 -1.09 -3.59 -4.75
N ILE A 82 -2.16 -2.81 -4.84
CA ILE A 82 -2.42 -1.94 -5.98
C ILE A 82 -2.05 -0.52 -5.57
N PHE A 83 -1.24 0.14 -6.40
CA PHE A 83 -0.86 1.53 -6.17
C PHE A 83 -1.52 2.41 -7.22
N ILE A 84 -2.24 3.43 -6.76
CA ILE A 84 -2.97 4.34 -7.65
C ILE A 84 -2.57 5.78 -7.39
N HIS A 85 -2.65 6.62 -8.42
CA HIS A 85 -2.49 8.05 -8.26
C HIS A 85 -3.74 8.63 -7.63
N THR A 86 -3.55 9.55 -6.68
CA THR A 86 -4.67 10.21 -5.99
C THR A 86 -4.49 11.72 -6.07
N LEU A 87 -5.55 12.44 -5.71
CA LEU A 87 -5.53 13.90 -5.72
C LEU A 87 -4.78 14.51 -4.54
N THR A 88 -4.50 13.73 -3.53
CA THR A 88 -3.82 14.24 -2.33
C THR A 88 -2.53 13.54 -2.08
#